data_6f17bae032736deb946787fc2cd2a062
#
_entry.id   6f17bae032736deb946787fc2cd2a062
#
_cell.length_a   1.000
_cell.length_b   1.000
_cell.length_c   1.000
_cell.angle_alpha   90.00
_cell.angle_beta   90.00
_cell.angle_gamma   90.00
#
_symmetry.space_group_name_H-M   'P 1'
#
loop_
_entity.id
_entity.type
_entity.pdbx_description
1 polymer ?
#
loop_
_entity_poly.entity_id
_entity_poly.type
_entity_poly.pdbx_seq_one_letter_code
_entity_poly.pdbx_strand_id
1 'polypeptide(L)'
;MHHLKFLETGTDLGTALPGTYNLFLVTLSVVIACLAAYAALGLSGRIQAAERTNEKRIWLAAGAMAMGIGVWAMHFVGMLAFKLPVAIAYDVGITMLSMVPAVVAGGITLYVISRASVGRKQVFVGGVLMGSGVGTMHYIGMAAMRTAAVMRYHFGLFVLSIAVAIVLATVALYINWRATNGITQDRNYGTKFGAALVLGVSVAAMHYTGMAAAYFFPGSMPGDGGFMLEPVLLSVLISVAVILILALAIFVVVVDRRLKAAAHSVRLTRTRMLEAIESTAEAFSLYDSDDKLVLCNSKYREFFNLDKIGIRPGMTFENIIQSAAELGLVSEAEGRINVWVTERLARHRNPTQPYIEQQPDGRWLQINEHKTDDYATV
;
A
#
# COMPACT_ATOMS: atom_id res chain seq x y z
N MET A 1 -10.34 37.70 -4.95
CA MET A 1 -10.02 36.98 -6.22
C MET A 1 -9.20 37.85 -7.21
N HIS A 2 -8.13 38.55 -6.77
CA HIS A 2 -7.32 39.44 -7.63
C HIS A 2 -5.91 38.93 -7.94
N HIS A 3 -5.59 37.66 -7.67
CA HIS A 3 -4.20 37.19 -7.70
C HIS A 3 -3.78 36.46 -9.01
N LEU A 4 -4.71 35.98 -9.83
CA LEU A 4 -4.39 35.36 -11.11
C LEU A 4 -4.57 36.40 -12.23
N LYS A 5 -3.49 37.12 -12.56
CA LYS A 5 -3.46 38.06 -13.73
C LYS A 5 -2.63 37.43 -14.84
N PHE A 6 -3.16 37.36 -16.01
CA PHE A 6 -2.45 36.89 -17.22
C PHE A 6 -1.77 38.04 -17.94
N LEU A 7 -0.75 37.70 -18.74
CA LEU A 7 -0.11 38.63 -19.67
C LEU A 7 -1.11 39.10 -20.69
N GLU A 8 -1.12 40.39 -20.92
CA GLU A 8 -1.89 41.00 -22.00
C GLU A 8 -1.13 40.86 -23.34
N THR A 9 -1.86 40.81 -24.47
CA THR A 9 -1.28 40.75 -25.79
C THR A 9 -0.41 41.99 -26.01
N GLY A 10 0.88 41.82 -26.37
CA GLY A 10 1.82 42.90 -26.58
C GLY A 10 2.62 43.32 -25.31
N THR A 11 2.48 42.63 -24.17
CA THR A 11 3.35 42.89 -23.00
C THR A 11 4.82 42.69 -23.37
N ASP A 12 5.65 43.71 -23.15
CA ASP A 12 7.09 43.61 -23.34
C ASP A 12 7.71 42.77 -22.24
N LEU A 13 8.14 41.56 -22.59
CA LEU A 13 8.79 40.61 -21.68
C LEU A 13 10.24 41.02 -21.29
N GLY A 14 10.84 41.92 -22.05
CA GLY A 14 12.18 42.47 -21.78
C GLY A 14 12.26 43.29 -20.47
N THR A 15 11.10 43.77 -20.00
CA THR A 15 10.98 44.51 -18.74
C THR A 15 10.80 43.61 -17.51
N ALA A 16 10.68 42.30 -17.69
CA ALA A 16 10.52 41.36 -16.60
C ALA A 16 11.83 41.20 -15.81
N LEU A 17 11.72 41.10 -14.49
CA LEU A 17 12.85 40.88 -13.59
C LEU A 17 13.44 39.47 -13.84
N PRO A 18 14.78 39.37 -14.00
CA PRO A 18 15.42 38.08 -14.19
C PRO A 18 15.38 37.23 -12.90
N GLY A 19 14.86 36.03 -12.99
CA GLY A 19 14.91 35.04 -11.92
C GLY A 19 16.06 34.06 -12.10
N THR A 20 16.68 33.65 -10.99
CA THR A 20 17.73 32.62 -11.00
C THR A 20 17.39 31.49 -10.03
N TYR A 21 17.98 30.29 -10.25
CA TYR A 21 17.71 29.12 -9.41
C TYR A 21 18.97 28.60 -8.74
N ASN A 22 18.86 28.25 -7.47
CA ASN A 22 19.84 27.44 -6.77
C ASN A 22 19.59 25.95 -7.08
N LEU A 23 20.49 25.35 -7.89
CA LEU A 23 20.34 23.97 -8.36
C LEU A 23 20.33 22.92 -7.23
N PHE A 24 21.03 23.18 -6.12
CA PHE A 24 20.99 22.28 -4.95
C PHE A 24 19.58 22.21 -4.36
N LEU A 25 18.92 23.35 -4.14
CA LEU A 25 17.56 23.39 -3.63
C LEU A 25 16.54 22.84 -4.65
N VAL A 26 16.78 23.04 -5.95
CA VAL A 26 15.96 22.40 -7.01
C VAL A 26 16.03 20.88 -6.89
N THR A 27 17.23 20.30 -6.81
CA THR A 27 17.42 18.87 -6.65
C THR A 27 16.79 18.36 -5.35
N LEU A 28 16.99 19.07 -4.24
CA LEU A 28 16.39 18.74 -2.96
C LEU A 28 14.85 18.70 -3.02
N SER A 29 14.23 19.69 -3.71
CA SER A 29 12.77 19.72 -3.88
C SER A 29 12.25 18.49 -4.61
N VAL A 30 12.91 18.04 -5.68
CA VAL A 30 12.56 16.82 -6.42
C VAL A 30 12.68 15.57 -5.53
N VAL A 31 13.76 15.47 -4.76
CA VAL A 31 13.97 14.33 -3.83
C VAL A 31 12.87 14.28 -2.77
N ILE A 32 12.48 15.43 -2.19
CA ILE A 32 11.37 15.51 -1.22
C ILE A 32 10.07 15.01 -1.85
N ALA A 33 9.74 15.43 -3.06
CA ALA A 33 8.54 14.99 -3.75
C ALA A 33 8.53 13.47 -3.98
N CYS A 34 9.66 12.89 -4.40
CA CYS A 34 9.80 11.44 -4.61
C CYS A 34 9.67 10.65 -3.31
N LEU A 35 10.26 11.12 -2.21
CA LEU A 35 10.15 10.50 -0.90
C LEU A 35 8.72 10.54 -0.35
N ALA A 36 8.03 11.68 -0.49
CA ALA A 36 6.64 11.83 -0.09
C ALA A 36 5.71 10.92 -0.91
N ALA A 37 5.91 10.85 -2.22
CA ALA A 37 5.18 9.94 -3.11
C ALA A 37 5.43 8.47 -2.72
N TYR A 38 6.67 8.10 -2.41
CA TYR A 38 7.02 6.76 -1.96
C TYR A 38 6.34 6.39 -0.63
N ALA A 39 6.37 7.29 0.35
CA ALA A 39 5.69 7.10 1.63
C ALA A 39 4.17 6.94 1.44
N ALA A 40 3.53 7.83 0.68
CA ALA A 40 2.10 7.80 0.43
C ALA A 40 1.66 6.53 -0.32
N LEU A 41 2.33 6.15 -1.43
CA LEU A 41 2.04 4.93 -2.17
C LEU A 41 2.34 3.66 -1.35
N GLY A 42 3.34 3.70 -0.48
CA GLY A 42 3.62 2.62 0.47
C GLY A 42 2.46 2.34 1.42
N LEU A 43 1.77 3.38 1.86
CA LEU A 43 0.61 3.28 2.75
C LEU A 43 -0.64 2.74 2.05
N SER A 44 -0.77 2.84 0.72
CA SER A 44 -1.93 2.32 -0.01
C SER A 44 -2.17 0.83 0.22
N GLY A 45 -1.10 0.03 0.29
CA GLY A 45 -1.17 -1.39 0.59
C GLY A 45 -1.66 -1.70 2.01
N ARG A 46 -1.44 -0.79 2.97
CA ARG A 46 -1.95 -0.93 4.34
C ARG A 46 -3.42 -0.59 4.45
N ILE A 47 -3.88 0.40 3.68
CA ILE A 47 -5.31 0.73 3.58
C ILE A 47 -6.09 -0.48 3.04
N GLN A 48 -5.52 -1.21 2.06
CA GLN A 48 -6.13 -2.42 1.50
C GLN A 48 -6.14 -3.59 2.50
N ALA A 49 -5.05 -3.77 3.25
CA ALA A 49 -4.86 -4.89 4.17
C ALA A 49 -5.57 -4.68 5.53
N ALA A 50 -5.98 -3.46 5.85
CA ALA A 50 -6.66 -3.18 7.12
C ALA A 50 -8.08 -3.79 7.12
N GLU A 51 -8.41 -4.52 8.17
CA GLU A 51 -9.74 -5.13 8.33
C GLU A 51 -10.73 -4.16 8.98
N ARG A 52 -10.26 -3.39 9.96
CA ARG A 52 -11.09 -2.45 10.72
C ARG A 52 -11.23 -1.11 10.01
N THR A 53 -12.45 -0.55 9.98
CA THR A 53 -12.74 0.75 9.37
C THR A 53 -11.89 1.88 9.95
N ASN A 54 -11.64 1.88 11.25
CA ASN A 54 -10.81 2.89 11.89
C ASN A 54 -9.34 2.83 11.45
N GLU A 55 -8.78 1.63 11.29
CA GLU A 55 -7.43 1.44 10.76
C GLU A 55 -7.31 1.98 9.33
N LYS A 56 -8.30 1.69 8.47
CA LYS A 56 -8.36 2.24 7.11
C LYS A 56 -8.34 3.76 7.10
N ARG A 57 -9.11 4.39 7.97
CA ARG A 57 -9.17 5.86 8.10
C ARG A 57 -7.84 6.44 8.57
N ILE A 58 -7.18 5.82 9.56
CA ILE A 58 -5.87 6.25 10.06
C ILE A 58 -4.82 6.18 8.95
N TRP A 59 -4.71 5.05 8.25
CA TRP A 59 -3.75 4.90 7.16
C TRP A 59 -4.03 5.82 5.97
N LEU A 60 -5.31 6.08 5.67
CA LEU A 60 -5.72 7.03 4.64
C LEU A 60 -5.32 8.45 5.02
N ALA A 61 -5.59 8.87 6.26
CA ALA A 61 -5.21 10.19 6.75
C ALA A 61 -3.69 10.36 6.76
N ALA A 62 -2.93 9.37 7.24
CA ALA A 62 -1.48 9.39 7.23
C ALA A 62 -0.91 9.52 5.81
N GLY A 63 -1.46 8.78 4.85
CA GLY A 63 -1.05 8.86 3.44
C GLY A 63 -1.41 10.19 2.77
N ALA A 64 -2.61 10.73 3.07
CA ALA A 64 -3.04 12.04 2.59
C ALA A 64 -2.14 13.16 3.12
N MET A 65 -1.83 13.12 4.41
CA MET A 65 -0.90 14.08 5.06
C MET A 65 0.51 13.95 4.49
N ALA A 66 1.04 12.73 4.32
CA ALA A 66 2.36 12.52 3.72
C ALA A 66 2.46 13.13 2.33
N MET A 67 1.44 12.91 1.48
CA MET A 67 1.41 13.45 0.12
C MET A 67 1.24 14.96 0.14
N GLY A 68 0.28 15.48 0.91
CA GLY A 68 -0.01 16.91 0.97
C GLY A 68 1.16 17.74 1.52
N ILE A 69 1.72 17.32 2.67
CA ILE A 69 2.90 17.97 3.28
C ILE A 69 4.11 17.87 2.33
N GLY A 70 4.29 16.72 1.66
CA GLY A 70 5.40 16.53 0.73
C GLY A 70 5.32 17.41 -0.51
N VAL A 71 4.14 17.53 -1.12
CA VAL A 71 3.89 18.42 -2.26
C VAL A 71 4.10 19.87 -1.85
N TRP A 72 3.57 20.24 -0.67
CA TRP A 72 3.74 21.57 -0.08
C TRP A 72 5.22 21.89 0.21
N ALA A 73 5.94 20.99 0.86
CA ALA A 73 7.37 21.17 1.19
C ALA A 73 8.22 21.28 -0.10
N MET A 74 7.95 20.43 -1.10
CA MET A 74 8.62 20.52 -2.39
C MET A 74 8.40 21.89 -3.04
N HIS A 75 7.15 22.38 -3.06
CA HIS A 75 6.80 23.68 -3.65
C HIS A 75 7.59 24.80 -2.98
N PHE A 76 7.58 24.88 -1.65
CA PHE A 76 8.24 25.97 -0.93
C PHE A 76 9.77 25.86 -0.92
N VAL A 77 10.35 24.65 -0.97
CA VAL A 77 11.79 24.48 -1.25
C VAL A 77 12.12 24.97 -2.67
N GLY A 78 11.27 24.69 -3.66
CA GLY A 78 11.38 25.22 -5.02
C GLY A 78 11.27 26.75 -5.05
N MET A 79 10.38 27.33 -4.23
CA MET A 79 10.25 28.78 -4.08
C MET A 79 11.48 29.40 -3.41
N LEU A 80 12.07 28.75 -2.40
CA LEU A 80 13.35 29.18 -1.80
C LEU A 80 14.56 29.02 -2.75
N ALA A 81 14.46 28.09 -3.70
CA ALA A 81 15.45 27.94 -4.77
C ALA A 81 15.41 29.12 -5.77
N PHE A 82 14.26 29.74 -5.93
CA PHE A 82 14.04 30.85 -6.88
C PHE A 82 14.42 32.19 -6.23
N LYS A 83 15.27 32.95 -6.89
CA LYS A 83 15.78 34.25 -6.44
C LYS A 83 15.37 35.34 -7.42
N LEU A 84 14.84 36.43 -6.90
CA LEU A 84 14.58 37.67 -7.61
C LEU A 84 15.48 38.78 -7.06
N PRO A 85 15.75 39.86 -7.82
CA PRO A 85 16.52 41.02 -7.36
C PRO A 85 15.70 41.93 -6.40
N VAL A 86 14.63 41.42 -5.81
CA VAL A 86 13.73 42.10 -4.86
C VAL A 86 13.46 41.18 -3.67
N ALA A 87 13.14 41.78 -2.52
CA ALA A 87 12.81 41.01 -1.32
C ALA A 87 11.52 40.20 -1.53
N ILE A 88 11.54 38.97 -1.00
CA ILE A 88 10.40 38.04 -1.04
C ILE A 88 10.07 37.68 0.43
N ALA A 89 8.78 37.75 0.77
CA ALA A 89 8.20 37.23 1.99
C ALA A 89 6.95 36.41 1.67
N TYR A 90 6.38 35.70 2.62
CA TYR A 90 5.23 34.85 2.41
C TYR A 90 4.14 35.13 3.45
N ASP A 91 2.89 35.22 2.99
CA ASP A 91 1.73 35.32 3.87
C ASP A 91 1.49 33.98 4.58
N VAL A 92 1.48 33.98 5.93
CA VAL A 92 1.35 32.75 6.73
C VAL A 92 0.05 32.02 6.44
N GLY A 93 -1.06 32.75 6.42
CA GLY A 93 -2.39 32.15 6.27
C GLY A 93 -2.55 31.48 4.92
N ILE A 94 -2.15 32.16 3.83
CA ILE A 94 -2.25 31.62 2.46
C ILE A 94 -1.24 30.47 2.29
N THR A 95 -0.04 30.57 2.88
CA THR A 95 0.97 29.49 2.85
C THR A 95 0.42 28.20 3.47
N MET A 96 -0.18 28.29 4.66
CA MET A 96 -0.79 27.12 5.31
C MET A 96 -2.03 26.61 4.55
N LEU A 97 -2.88 27.53 4.07
CA LEU A 97 -4.08 27.17 3.30
C LEU A 97 -3.73 26.45 2.00
N SER A 98 -2.61 26.78 1.37
CA SER A 98 -2.17 26.16 0.12
C SER A 98 -1.95 24.65 0.24
N MET A 99 -1.66 24.12 1.42
CA MET A 99 -1.46 22.68 1.67
C MET A 99 -2.78 21.87 1.53
N VAL A 100 -3.93 22.48 1.84
CA VAL A 100 -5.22 21.79 1.90
C VAL A 100 -5.60 21.09 0.58
N PRO A 101 -5.53 21.73 -0.60
CA PRO A 101 -5.84 21.06 -1.88
C PRO A 101 -4.99 19.82 -2.14
N ALA A 102 -3.71 19.83 -1.79
CA ALA A 102 -2.82 18.69 -1.99
C ALA A 102 -3.14 17.54 -1.04
N VAL A 103 -3.47 17.82 0.24
CA VAL A 103 -3.92 16.81 1.21
C VAL A 103 -5.22 16.17 0.77
N VAL A 104 -6.21 16.97 0.36
CA VAL A 104 -7.52 16.48 -0.09
C VAL A 104 -7.36 15.64 -1.35
N ALA A 105 -6.64 16.12 -2.35
CA ALA A 105 -6.41 15.39 -3.60
C ALA A 105 -5.64 14.08 -3.37
N GLY A 106 -4.60 14.11 -2.54
CA GLY A 106 -3.84 12.94 -2.12
C GLY A 106 -4.72 11.91 -1.41
N GLY A 107 -5.57 12.37 -0.47
CA GLY A 107 -6.51 11.52 0.25
C GLY A 107 -7.54 10.85 -0.65
N ILE A 108 -8.18 11.61 -1.53
CA ILE A 108 -9.15 11.08 -2.49
C ILE A 108 -8.47 10.07 -3.44
N THR A 109 -7.28 10.41 -3.95
CA THR A 109 -6.51 9.53 -4.84
C THR A 109 -6.17 8.22 -4.15
N LEU A 110 -5.63 8.27 -2.92
CA LEU A 110 -5.32 7.08 -2.14
C LEU A 110 -6.57 6.25 -1.82
N TYR A 111 -7.68 6.89 -1.49
CA TYR A 111 -8.95 6.21 -1.27
C TYR A 111 -9.41 5.45 -2.53
N VAL A 112 -9.33 6.10 -3.70
CA VAL A 112 -9.73 5.51 -4.98
C VAL A 112 -8.86 4.31 -5.33
N ILE A 113 -7.52 4.44 -5.27
CA ILE A 113 -6.60 3.35 -5.64
C ILE A 113 -6.50 2.23 -4.60
N SER A 114 -7.04 2.43 -3.39
CA SER A 114 -7.06 1.43 -2.32
C SER A 114 -8.33 0.58 -2.30
N ARG A 115 -9.26 0.77 -3.24
CA ARG A 115 -10.46 -0.07 -3.36
C ARG A 115 -10.12 -1.47 -3.89
N ALA A 116 -10.92 -2.46 -3.53
CA ALA A 116 -10.72 -3.86 -3.95
C ALA A 116 -10.83 -4.04 -5.47
N SER A 117 -11.70 -3.27 -6.13
CA SER A 117 -11.87 -3.28 -7.59
C SER A 117 -11.54 -1.90 -8.16
N VAL A 118 -10.31 -1.73 -8.64
CA VAL A 118 -9.86 -0.50 -9.32
C VAL A 118 -9.77 -0.78 -10.81
N GLY A 119 -10.49 -0.01 -11.62
CA GLY A 119 -10.41 -0.06 -13.07
C GLY A 119 -9.64 1.14 -13.66
N ARG A 120 -9.45 1.13 -14.98
CA ARG A 120 -8.74 2.21 -15.70
C ARG A 120 -9.40 3.59 -15.50
N LYS A 121 -10.74 3.63 -15.40
CA LYS A 121 -11.49 4.87 -15.18
C LYS A 121 -11.15 5.51 -13.82
N GLN A 122 -11.06 4.70 -12.77
CA GLN A 122 -10.70 5.16 -11.42
C GLN A 122 -9.26 5.68 -11.37
N VAL A 123 -8.33 5.01 -12.07
CA VAL A 123 -6.94 5.47 -12.20
C VAL A 123 -6.88 6.84 -12.88
N PHE A 124 -7.62 7.02 -13.99
CA PHE A 124 -7.68 8.30 -14.69
C PHE A 124 -8.26 9.42 -13.82
N VAL A 125 -9.41 9.17 -13.17
CA VAL A 125 -10.03 10.13 -12.24
C VAL A 125 -9.08 10.49 -11.09
N GLY A 126 -8.39 9.50 -10.52
CA GLY A 126 -7.37 9.72 -9.49
C GLY A 126 -6.22 10.60 -9.98
N GLY A 127 -5.75 10.40 -11.21
CA GLY A 127 -4.72 11.22 -11.83
C GLY A 127 -5.15 12.66 -12.06
N VAL A 128 -6.37 12.86 -12.57
CA VAL A 128 -6.97 14.20 -12.75
C VAL A 128 -7.08 14.93 -11.42
N LEU A 129 -7.64 14.29 -10.40
CA LEU A 129 -7.80 14.88 -9.07
C LEU A 129 -6.44 15.22 -8.43
N MET A 130 -5.47 14.30 -8.53
CA MET A 130 -4.13 14.52 -7.99
C MET A 130 -3.42 15.67 -8.69
N GLY A 131 -3.40 15.67 -10.04
CA GLY A 131 -2.75 16.72 -10.83
C GLY A 131 -3.40 18.09 -10.62
N SER A 132 -4.74 18.15 -10.58
CA SER A 132 -5.48 19.39 -10.30
C SER A 132 -5.22 19.90 -8.88
N GLY A 133 -5.15 19.00 -7.89
CA GLY A 133 -4.85 19.37 -6.50
C GLY A 133 -3.44 19.92 -6.32
N VAL A 134 -2.45 19.32 -7.00
CA VAL A 134 -1.06 19.83 -7.04
C VAL A 134 -1.02 21.21 -7.70
N GLY A 135 -1.70 21.38 -8.84
CA GLY A 135 -1.82 22.68 -9.53
C GLY A 135 -2.47 23.75 -8.65
N THR A 136 -3.58 23.40 -8.00
CA THR A 136 -4.28 24.32 -7.07
C THR A 136 -3.39 24.73 -5.90
N MET A 137 -2.68 23.77 -5.29
CA MET A 137 -1.71 24.05 -4.24
C MET A 137 -0.63 25.01 -4.72
N HIS A 138 -0.05 24.76 -5.90
CA HIS A 138 1.02 25.60 -6.45
C HIS A 138 0.54 27.05 -6.63
N TYR A 139 -0.59 27.28 -7.29
CA TYR A 139 -1.05 28.62 -7.57
C TYR A 139 -1.57 29.37 -6.34
N ILE A 140 -2.11 28.67 -5.33
CA ILE A 140 -2.40 29.27 -4.02
C ILE A 140 -1.08 29.60 -3.29
N GLY A 141 -0.08 28.72 -3.35
CA GLY A 141 1.26 28.97 -2.80
C GLY A 141 1.95 30.16 -3.45
N MET A 142 1.82 30.33 -4.77
CA MET A 142 2.29 31.52 -5.49
C MET A 142 1.57 32.79 -5.03
N ALA A 143 0.27 32.69 -4.76
CA ALA A 143 -0.51 33.84 -4.24
C ALA A 143 -0.10 34.23 -2.81
N ALA A 144 0.57 33.33 -2.05
CA ALA A 144 1.14 33.66 -0.74
C ALA A 144 2.38 34.56 -0.84
N MET A 145 3.04 34.60 -2.00
CA MET A 145 4.27 35.38 -2.17
C MET A 145 3.98 36.89 -2.13
N ARG A 146 4.73 37.60 -1.29
CA ARG A 146 4.71 39.07 -1.12
C ARG A 146 6.03 39.62 -1.60
N THR A 147 5.99 40.45 -2.61
CA THR A 147 7.19 41.07 -3.22
C THR A 147 6.83 42.42 -3.82
N ALA A 148 7.83 43.28 -4.03
CA ALA A 148 7.65 44.56 -4.76
C ALA A 148 7.46 44.36 -6.29
N ALA A 149 7.42 43.13 -6.76
CA ALA A 149 7.15 42.83 -8.17
C ALA A 149 5.66 42.50 -8.43
N VAL A 150 5.15 42.92 -9.57
CA VAL A 150 3.82 42.52 -10.06
C VAL A 150 3.96 41.21 -10.84
N MET A 151 3.27 40.17 -10.38
CA MET A 151 3.29 38.84 -11.01
C MET A 151 2.19 38.70 -12.04
N ARG A 152 2.54 38.23 -13.23
CA ARG A 152 1.59 37.90 -14.32
C ARG A 152 1.95 36.55 -14.90
N TYR A 153 0.95 35.81 -15.39
CA TYR A 153 1.15 34.45 -15.93
C TYR A 153 1.00 34.41 -17.44
N HIS A 154 1.87 33.65 -18.10
CA HIS A 154 1.68 33.26 -19.50
C HIS A 154 0.63 32.13 -19.53
N PHE A 155 -0.53 32.40 -20.18
CA PHE A 155 -1.69 31.52 -20.20
C PHE A 155 -1.36 30.10 -20.71
N GLY A 156 -0.63 29.99 -21.82
CA GLY A 156 -0.26 28.67 -22.38
C GLY A 156 0.59 27.83 -21.48
N LEU A 157 1.59 28.41 -20.79
CA LEU A 157 2.43 27.70 -19.83
C LEU A 157 1.67 27.37 -18.52
N PHE A 158 0.75 28.22 -18.10
CA PHE A 158 -0.16 27.94 -16.98
C PHE A 158 -0.99 26.68 -17.25
N VAL A 159 -1.64 26.60 -18.40
CA VAL A 159 -2.44 25.42 -18.79
C VAL A 159 -1.55 24.20 -18.96
N LEU A 160 -0.37 24.35 -19.58
CA LEU A 160 0.60 23.28 -19.76
C LEU A 160 1.05 22.70 -18.42
N SER A 161 1.30 23.52 -17.41
CA SER A 161 1.74 23.05 -16.09
C SER A 161 0.71 22.11 -15.43
N ILE A 162 -0.58 22.44 -15.54
CA ILE A 162 -1.67 21.63 -15.02
C ILE A 162 -1.81 20.33 -15.84
N ALA A 163 -1.73 20.43 -17.17
CA ALA A 163 -1.81 19.28 -18.05
C ALA A 163 -0.67 18.27 -17.79
N VAL A 164 0.57 18.74 -17.62
CA VAL A 164 1.73 17.92 -17.26
C VAL A 164 1.50 17.20 -15.93
N ALA A 165 0.98 17.89 -14.91
CA ALA A 165 0.67 17.28 -13.63
C ALA A 165 -0.36 16.15 -13.76
N ILE A 166 -1.45 16.38 -14.50
CA ILE A 166 -2.52 15.39 -14.69
C ILE A 166 -2.00 14.17 -15.47
N VAL A 167 -1.27 14.38 -16.54
CA VAL A 167 -0.75 13.28 -17.38
C VAL A 167 0.23 12.43 -16.59
N LEU A 168 1.25 13.04 -15.97
CA LEU A 168 2.27 12.29 -15.23
C LEU A 168 1.72 11.64 -13.96
N ALA A 169 0.80 12.28 -13.24
CA ALA A 169 0.11 11.67 -12.11
C ALA A 169 -0.70 10.45 -12.54
N THR A 170 -1.42 10.55 -13.67
CA THR A 170 -2.17 9.42 -14.24
C THR A 170 -1.26 8.27 -14.62
N VAL A 171 -0.11 8.56 -15.26
CA VAL A 171 0.91 7.53 -15.60
C VAL A 171 1.46 6.87 -14.34
N ALA A 172 1.81 7.63 -13.30
CA ALA A 172 2.31 7.10 -12.04
C ALA A 172 1.29 6.16 -11.36
N LEU A 173 0.02 6.57 -11.30
CA LEU A 173 -1.05 5.76 -10.73
C LEU A 173 -1.34 4.52 -11.58
N TYR A 174 -1.22 4.61 -12.90
CA TYR A 174 -1.36 3.47 -13.80
C TYR A 174 -0.25 2.43 -13.58
N ILE A 175 1.02 2.88 -13.44
CA ILE A 175 2.15 2.01 -13.11
C ILE A 175 1.89 1.31 -11.77
N ASN A 176 1.48 2.04 -10.74
CA ASN A 176 1.17 1.47 -9.42
C ASN A 176 0.00 0.48 -9.50
N TRP A 177 -1.07 0.81 -10.22
CA TRP A 177 -2.23 -0.06 -10.41
C TRP A 177 -1.86 -1.35 -11.13
N ARG A 178 -1.08 -1.28 -12.21
CA ARG A 178 -0.62 -2.45 -12.96
C ARG A 178 0.25 -3.37 -12.10
N ALA A 179 1.09 -2.79 -11.24
CA ALA A 179 1.94 -3.54 -10.32
C ALA A 179 1.16 -4.29 -9.23
N THR A 180 0.00 -3.75 -8.82
CA THR A 180 -0.84 -4.36 -7.78
C THR A 180 -1.81 -5.40 -8.32
N ASN A 181 -2.24 -5.28 -9.59
CA ASN A 181 -3.23 -6.18 -10.23
C ASN A 181 -2.61 -7.17 -11.24
N GLY A 182 -1.29 -7.23 -11.38
CA GLY A 182 -0.58 -8.19 -12.26
C GLY A 182 -0.61 -9.62 -11.72
N ILE A 183 -0.55 -10.61 -12.65
CA ILE A 183 -0.60 -12.06 -12.38
C ILE A 183 0.56 -12.55 -11.49
N THR A 184 1.65 -11.84 -11.46
CA THR A 184 2.77 -12.07 -10.53
C THR A 184 2.55 -11.26 -9.27
N GLN A 185 2.11 -11.95 -8.21
CA GLN A 185 1.91 -11.42 -6.85
C GLN A 185 3.23 -10.99 -6.17
N ASP A 186 4.33 -10.96 -6.91
CA ASP A 186 5.59 -10.38 -6.49
C ASP A 186 5.42 -8.85 -6.46
N ARG A 187 5.14 -8.35 -5.26
CA ARG A 187 5.19 -6.92 -4.92
C ARG A 187 6.62 -6.41 -5.15
N ASN A 188 6.98 -6.22 -6.42
CA ASN A 188 8.32 -5.80 -6.81
C ASN A 188 8.56 -4.36 -6.30
N TYR A 189 9.50 -4.22 -5.36
CA TYR A 189 9.91 -2.91 -4.83
C TYR A 189 10.28 -1.93 -5.93
N GLY A 190 10.88 -2.42 -7.02
CA GLY A 190 11.25 -1.61 -8.18
C GLY A 190 10.06 -0.92 -8.82
N THR A 191 8.91 -1.58 -8.95
CA THR A 191 7.73 -0.97 -9.57
C THR A 191 7.08 0.10 -8.69
N LYS A 192 7.02 -0.12 -7.37
CA LYS A 192 6.56 0.90 -6.43
C LYS A 192 7.47 2.10 -6.39
N PHE A 193 8.78 1.86 -6.38
CA PHE A 193 9.79 2.92 -6.45
C PHE A 193 9.68 3.70 -7.75
N GLY A 194 9.53 3.01 -8.88
CA GLY A 194 9.31 3.64 -10.20
C GLY A 194 8.04 4.50 -10.24
N ALA A 195 6.92 4.00 -9.71
CA ALA A 195 5.68 4.78 -9.62
C ALA A 195 5.84 6.03 -8.72
N ALA A 196 6.53 5.90 -7.60
CA ALA A 196 6.82 7.01 -6.69
C ALA A 196 7.75 8.05 -7.34
N LEU A 197 8.76 7.59 -8.08
CA LEU A 197 9.66 8.47 -8.83
C LEU A 197 8.89 9.27 -9.88
N VAL A 198 8.06 8.61 -10.70
CA VAL A 198 7.25 9.28 -11.72
C VAL A 198 6.27 10.27 -11.08
N LEU A 199 5.64 9.91 -9.95
CA LEU A 199 4.73 10.82 -9.25
C LEU A 199 5.45 12.02 -8.65
N GLY A 200 6.62 11.82 -8.02
CA GLY A 200 7.43 12.91 -7.48
C GLY A 200 7.95 13.85 -8.57
N VAL A 201 8.43 13.29 -9.69
CA VAL A 201 8.82 14.07 -10.87
C VAL A 201 7.63 14.82 -11.46
N SER A 202 6.42 14.24 -11.46
CA SER A 202 5.19 14.91 -11.89
C SER A 202 4.93 16.20 -11.11
N VAL A 203 5.07 16.13 -9.78
CA VAL A 203 4.87 17.28 -8.89
C VAL A 203 5.92 18.37 -9.19
N ALA A 204 7.19 17.97 -9.32
CA ALA A 204 8.28 18.90 -9.63
C ALA A 204 8.13 19.50 -11.04
N ALA A 205 7.80 18.71 -12.05
CA ALA A 205 7.57 19.18 -13.42
C ALA A 205 6.44 20.22 -13.48
N MET A 206 5.33 19.97 -12.77
CA MET A 206 4.26 20.97 -12.64
C MET A 206 4.77 22.26 -12.01
N HIS A 207 5.49 22.16 -10.88
CA HIS A 207 5.99 23.33 -10.17
C HIS A 207 6.89 24.20 -11.07
N TYR A 208 7.92 23.58 -11.68
CA TYR A 208 8.87 24.34 -12.50
C TYR A 208 8.29 24.82 -13.82
N THR A 209 7.33 24.12 -14.41
CA THR A 209 6.57 24.63 -15.55
C THR A 209 5.65 25.80 -15.15
N GLY A 210 5.03 25.70 -13.96
CA GLY A 210 4.24 26.79 -13.38
C GLY A 210 5.08 28.02 -13.04
N MET A 211 6.30 27.83 -12.55
CA MET A 211 7.27 28.91 -12.34
C MET A 211 7.73 29.55 -13.64
N ALA A 212 7.94 28.76 -14.71
CA ALA A 212 8.23 29.27 -16.03
C ALA A 212 7.06 30.07 -16.64
N ALA A 213 5.83 29.84 -16.19
CA ALA A 213 4.67 30.62 -16.57
C ALA A 213 4.61 31.99 -15.86
N ALA A 214 5.31 32.16 -14.74
CA ALA A 214 5.24 33.37 -13.92
C ALA A 214 6.31 34.38 -14.33
N TYR A 215 5.86 35.58 -14.72
CA TYR A 215 6.69 36.73 -15.04
C TYR A 215 6.53 37.81 -13.97
N PHE A 216 7.63 38.42 -13.58
CA PHE A 216 7.70 39.40 -12.51
C PHE A 216 8.11 40.74 -13.08
N PHE A 217 7.27 41.76 -12.95
CA PHE A 217 7.54 43.11 -13.43
C PHE A 217 7.80 44.04 -12.25
N PRO A 218 8.63 45.10 -12.42
CA PRO A 218 8.83 46.09 -11.37
C PRO A 218 7.49 46.68 -10.89
N GLY A 219 7.32 46.80 -9.59
CA GLY A 219 6.12 47.34 -8.98
C GLY A 219 6.41 47.92 -7.59
N SER A 220 5.36 48.31 -6.87
CA SER A 220 5.46 48.73 -5.48
C SER A 220 5.04 47.59 -4.54
N MET A 221 5.63 47.54 -3.33
CA MET A 221 5.18 46.63 -2.29
C MET A 221 3.68 46.77 -2.05
N PRO A 222 2.90 45.69 -2.00
CA PRO A 222 1.53 45.79 -1.55
C PRO A 222 1.55 46.31 -0.10
N GLY A 223 0.77 47.40 0.13
CA GLY A 223 0.63 47.94 1.49
C GLY A 223 0.04 46.93 2.43
N ASP A 224 0.51 46.92 3.60
CA ASP A 224 0.24 46.25 4.86
C ASP A 224 -0.97 45.34 5.01
N GLY A 225 -0.79 44.27 5.81
CA GLY A 225 -1.88 43.67 6.52
C GLY A 225 -1.80 42.17 6.83
N GLY A 226 -0.70 41.49 6.63
CA GLY A 226 -0.60 40.08 6.97
C GLY A 226 0.59 39.77 7.88
N PHE A 227 0.44 38.72 8.72
CA PHE A 227 1.57 38.14 9.42
C PHE A 227 2.49 37.48 8.42
N MET A 228 3.68 38.04 8.20
CA MET A 228 4.61 37.59 7.16
C MET A 228 5.61 36.59 7.71
N LEU A 229 5.79 35.49 6.97
CA LEU A 229 6.88 34.55 7.19
C LEU A 229 8.14 35.08 6.53
N GLU A 230 9.15 35.34 7.34
CA GLU A 230 10.49 35.50 6.83
C GLU A 230 11.01 34.18 6.23
N PRO A 231 11.90 34.22 5.23
CA PRO A 231 12.49 33.01 4.62
C PRO A 231 13.11 32.03 5.62
N VAL A 232 13.65 32.55 6.73
CA VAL A 232 14.24 31.73 7.81
C VAL A 232 13.17 30.89 8.50
N LEU A 233 12.05 31.50 8.94
CA LEU A 233 10.98 30.76 9.60
C LEU A 233 10.31 29.76 8.64
N LEU A 234 10.14 30.13 7.38
CA LEU A 234 9.63 29.23 6.35
C LEU A 234 10.57 28.02 6.19
N SER A 235 11.91 28.24 6.17
CA SER A 235 12.89 27.15 6.06
C SER A 235 12.84 26.18 7.25
N VAL A 236 12.59 26.68 8.45
CA VAL A 236 12.40 25.84 9.66
C VAL A 236 11.15 24.99 9.52
N LEU A 237 10.00 25.56 9.13
CA LEU A 237 8.76 24.82 8.93
C LEU A 237 8.92 23.72 7.88
N ILE A 238 9.56 24.02 6.77
CA ILE A 238 9.89 23.04 5.71
C ILE A 238 10.78 21.95 6.26
N SER A 239 11.84 22.30 7.03
CA SER A 239 12.76 21.31 7.60
C SER A 239 12.03 20.30 8.50
N VAL A 240 11.11 20.78 9.36
CA VAL A 240 10.26 19.92 10.18
C VAL A 240 9.40 19.02 9.30
N ALA A 241 8.77 19.56 8.26
CA ALA A 241 7.95 18.79 7.33
C ALA A 241 8.78 17.69 6.64
N VAL A 242 9.99 17.99 6.18
CA VAL A 242 10.90 17.04 5.54
C VAL A 242 11.32 15.93 6.50
N ILE A 243 11.66 16.27 7.75
CA ILE A 243 11.99 15.27 8.78
C ILE A 243 10.83 14.32 9.02
N LEU A 244 9.60 14.84 9.12
CA LEU A 244 8.40 14.00 9.29
C LEU A 244 8.17 13.07 8.09
N ILE A 245 8.37 13.54 6.87
CA ILE A 245 8.26 12.73 5.65
C ILE A 245 9.33 11.64 5.63
N LEU A 246 10.58 11.96 5.97
CA LEU A 246 11.67 10.98 6.06
C LEU A 246 11.38 9.93 7.12
N ALA A 247 10.95 10.35 8.32
CA ALA A 247 10.56 9.44 9.39
C ALA A 247 9.43 8.48 8.95
N LEU A 248 8.41 9.00 8.27
CA LEU A 248 7.32 8.20 7.74
C LEU A 248 7.79 7.25 6.63
N ALA A 249 8.65 7.70 5.73
CA ALA A 249 9.20 6.84 4.67
C ALA A 249 10.03 5.68 5.26
N ILE A 250 10.88 5.97 6.25
CA ILE A 250 11.65 4.95 6.98
C ILE A 250 10.71 3.99 7.71
N PHE A 251 9.71 4.50 8.42
CA PHE A 251 8.72 3.69 9.11
C PHE A 251 8.02 2.72 8.15
N VAL A 252 7.57 3.18 6.98
CA VAL A 252 6.95 2.33 5.96
C VAL A 252 7.88 1.21 5.52
N VAL A 253 9.16 1.51 5.25
CA VAL A 253 10.18 0.52 4.85
C VAL A 253 10.41 -0.50 5.95
N VAL A 254 10.63 -0.06 7.20
CA VAL A 254 10.93 -0.94 8.34
C VAL A 254 9.77 -1.89 8.62
N VAL A 255 8.54 -1.37 8.65
CA VAL A 255 7.35 -2.20 8.92
C VAL A 255 7.10 -3.19 7.77
N ASP A 256 7.30 -2.80 6.51
CA ASP A 256 7.14 -3.74 5.38
C ASP A 256 8.17 -4.88 5.45
N ARG A 257 9.43 -4.58 5.80
CA ARG A 257 10.47 -5.61 6.03
C ARG A 257 10.11 -6.56 7.16
N ARG A 258 9.64 -6.04 8.30
CA ARG A 258 9.24 -6.87 9.46
C ARG A 258 8.08 -7.81 9.13
N LEU A 259 7.05 -7.31 8.43
CA LEU A 259 5.91 -8.13 8.04
C LEU A 259 6.30 -9.25 7.08
N LYS A 260 7.19 -8.97 6.10
CA LYS A 260 7.70 -9.99 5.18
C LYS A 260 8.54 -11.04 5.90
N ALA A 261 9.39 -10.63 6.82
CA ALA A 261 10.19 -11.54 7.62
C ALA A 261 9.29 -12.48 8.48
N ALA A 262 8.24 -11.92 9.12
CA ALA A 262 7.28 -12.69 9.89
C ALA A 262 6.49 -13.67 9.01
N ALA A 263 5.98 -13.24 7.86
CA ALA A 263 5.26 -14.11 6.92
C ALA A 263 6.16 -15.24 6.38
N HIS A 264 7.43 -14.93 6.08
CA HIS A 264 8.41 -15.93 5.65
C HIS A 264 8.68 -16.97 6.75
N SER A 265 8.87 -16.52 7.99
CA SER A 265 9.09 -17.39 9.16
C SER A 265 7.91 -18.35 9.37
N VAL A 266 6.67 -17.84 9.35
CA VAL A 266 5.46 -18.66 9.50
C VAL A 266 5.38 -19.70 8.37
N ARG A 267 5.62 -19.30 7.12
CA ARG A 267 5.60 -20.21 5.99
C ARG A 267 6.67 -21.30 6.11
N LEU A 268 7.89 -20.94 6.49
CA LEU A 268 8.99 -21.88 6.67
C LEU A 268 8.70 -22.87 7.78
N THR A 269 8.18 -22.40 8.94
CA THR A 269 7.79 -23.26 10.06
C THR A 269 6.70 -24.25 9.64
N ARG A 270 5.66 -23.77 8.93
CA ARG A 270 4.60 -24.62 8.41
C ARG A 270 5.15 -25.70 7.45
N THR A 271 6.02 -25.32 6.51
CA THR A 271 6.62 -26.27 5.58
C THR A 271 7.43 -27.33 6.33
N ARG A 272 8.29 -26.92 7.25
CA ARG A 272 9.10 -27.86 8.08
C ARG A 272 8.23 -28.79 8.91
N MET A 273 7.12 -28.29 9.48
CA MET A 273 6.19 -29.12 10.25
C MET A 273 5.53 -30.20 9.36
N LEU A 274 5.08 -29.80 8.16
CA LEU A 274 4.49 -30.76 7.21
C LEU A 274 5.53 -31.78 6.74
N GLU A 275 6.76 -31.38 6.44
CA GLU A 275 7.87 -32.27 6.09
C GLU A 275 8.22 -33.24 7.24
N ALA A 276 8.21 -32.75 8.48
CA ALA A 276 8.44 -33.60 9.66
C ALA A 276 7.35 -34.66 9.81
N ILE A 277 6.06 -34.28 9.67
CA ILE A 277 4.93 -35.22 9.70
C ILE A 277 5.04 -36.25 8.56
N GLU A 278 5.37 -35.81 7.35
CA GLU A 278 5.50 -36.68 6.18
C GLU A 278 6.68 -37.66 6.31
N SER A 279 7.75 -37.26 7.01
CA SER A 279 8.95 -38.08 7.22
C SER A 279 8.85 -39.10 8.37
N THR A 280 7.78 -39.05 9.20
CA THR A 280 7.59 -40.04 10.28
C THR A 280 7.30 -41.41 9.67
N ALA A 281 7.83 -42.44 10.35
CA ALA A 281 7.56 -43.84 9.99
C ALA A 281 6.15 -44.30 10.40
N GLU A 282 5.51 -43.55 11.28
CA GLU A 282 4.18 -43.84 11.80
C GLU A 282 3.10 -43.17 10.90
N ALA A 283 1.94 -43.81 10.82
CA ALA A 283 0.77 -43.26 10.18
C ALA A 283 0.24 -42.09 11.01
N PHE A 284 0.07 -40.93 10.42
CA PHE A 284 -0.40 -39.74 11.09
C PHE A 284 -1.61 -39.13 10.37
N SER A 285 -2.65 -38.79 11.13
CA SER A 285 -3.82 -38.05 10.62
C SER A 285 -4.28 -37.04 11.68
N LEU A 286 -4.80 -35.92 11.21
CA LEU A 286 -5.39 -34.85 12.04
C LEU A 286 -6.79 -34.55 11.51
N TYR A 287 -7.76 -34.59 12.40
CA TYR A 287 -9.16 -34.25 12.15
C TYR A 287 -9.55 -33.04 13.00
N ASP A 288 -10.37 -32.14 12.42
CA ASP A 288 -10.89 -30.98 13.15
C ASP A 288 -12.02 -31.36 14.14
N SER A 289 -12.58 -30.35 14.81
CA SER A 289 -13.69 -30.51 15.75
C SER A 289 -14.99 -31.04 15.12
N ASP A 290 -15.13 -30.95 13.79
CA ASP A 290 -16.26 -31.48 13.00
C ASP A 290 -15.96 -32.88 12.45
N ASP A 291 -14.92 -33.56 12.93
CA ASP A 291 -14.43 -34.85 12.44
C ASP A 291 -14.03 -34.84 10.95
N LYS A 292 -13.62 -33.67 10.39
CA LYS A 292 -13.13 -33.56 9.01
C LYS A 292 -11.61 -33.65 8.97
N LEU A 293 -11.09 -34.43 8.02
CA LEU A 293 -9.67 -34.60 7.80
C LEU A 293 -9.02 -33.25 7.44
N VAL A 294 -8.09 -32.80 8.26
CA VAL A 294 -7.27 -31.60 8.02
C VAL A 294 -6.02 -31.95 7.21
N LEU A 295 -5.31 -33.00 7.66
CA LEU A 295 -4.12 -33.52 6.98
C LEU A 295 -3.86 -34.99 7.38
N CYS A 296 -3.13 -35.69 6.53
CA CYS A 296 -2.54 -37.00 6.85
C CYS A 296 -1.23 -37.14 6.08
N ASN A 297 -0.31 -37.97 6.61
CA ASN A 297 0.93 -38.29 5.91
C ASN A 297 0.74 -39.47 4.93
N SER A 298 1.77 -39.73 4.10
CA SER A 298 1.75 -40.83 3.14
C SER A 298 1.61 -42.21 3.84
N LYS A 299 2.19 -42.37 5.04
CA LYS A 299 2.08 -43.60 5.80
C LYS A 299 0.65 -43.93 6.24
N TYR A 300 -0.14 -42.93 6.61
CA TYR A 300 -1.54 -43.10 6.92
C TYR A 300 -2.34 -43.64 5.70
N ARG A 301 -2.10 -43.09 4.52
CA ARG A 301 -2.72 -43.58 3.29
C ARG A 301 -2.27 -44.99 2.92
N GLU A 302 -0.98 -45.28 3.05
CA GLU A 302 -0.39 -46.59 2.74
C GLU A 302 -0.91 -47.66 3.70
N PHE A 303 -0.87 -47.44 5.03
CA PHE A 303 -1.21 -48.45 6.02
C PHE A 303 -2.69 -48.87 5.96
N PHE A 304 -3.57 -47.95 5.65
CA PHE A 304 -4.99 -48.23 5.54
C PHE A 304 -5.46 -48.42 4.08
N ASN A 305 -4.57 -48.49 3.10
CA ASN A 305 -4.88 -48.62 1.68
C ASN A 305 -5.87 -47.54 1.15
N LEU A 306 -5.82 -46.33 1.71
CA LEU A 306 -6.80 -45.28 1.50
C LEU A 306 -6.70 -44.61 0.12
N ASP A 307 -5.65 -44.90 -0.66
CA ASP A 307 -5.51 -44.45 -2.05
C ASP A 307 -6.66 -44.96 -2.93
N LYS A 308 -7.22 -46.16 -2.59
CA LYS A 308 -8.40 -46.70 -3.26
C LYS A 308 -9.68 -45.87 -3.03
N ILE A 309 -9.73 -45.14 -1.91
CA ILE A 309 -10.86 -44.26 -1.54
C ILE A 309 -10.66 -42.85 -2.11
N GLY A 310 -9.41 -42.45 -2.40
CA GLY A 310 -9.08 -41.10 -2.86
C GLY A 310 -9.31 -40.04 -1.76
N ILE A 311 -8.85 -40.32 -0.56
CA ILE A 311 -9.00 -39.41 0.59
C ILE A 311 -8.35 -38.06 0.33
N ARG A 312 -9.01 -37.00 0.81
CA ARG A 312 -8.58 -35.62 0.70
C ARG A 312 -9.02 -34.79 1.91
N PRO A 313 -8.31 -33.70 2.22
CA PRO A 313 -8.76 -32.78 3.26
C PRO A 313 -10.22 -32.35 3.09
N GLY A 314 -10.95 -32.27 4.22
CA GLY A 314 -12.36 -31.95 4.27
C GLY A 314 -13.33 -33.15 4.25
N MET A 315 -12.85 -34.37 3.98
CA MET A 315 -13.68 -35.58 4.14
C MET A 315 -13.89 -35.89 5.62
N THR A 316 -15.10 -36.31 6.00
CA THR A 316 -15.41 -36.70 7.38
C THR A 316 -14.80 -38.07 7.71
N PHE A 317 -14.39 -38.28 8.95
CA PHE A 317 -13.89 -39.56 9.42
C PHE A 317 -14.90 -40.69 9.14
N GLU A 318 -16.20 -40.45 9.38
CA GLU A 318 -17.30 -41.37 9.09
C GLU A 318 -17.29 -41.84 7.62
N ASN A 319 -17.20 -40.91 6.66
CA ASN A 319 -17.17 -41.25 5.24
C ASN A 319 -15.93 -42.06 4.85
N ILE A 320 -14.79 -41.77 5.48
CA ILE A 320 -13.54 -42.49 5.22
C ILE A 320 -13.64 -43.93 5.71
N ILE A 321 -14.06 -44.15 6.96
CA ILE A 321 -14.16 -45.50 7.55
C ILE A 321 -15.28 -46.32 6.90
N GLN A 322 -16.43 -45.71 6.53
CA GLN A 322 -17.49 -46.37 5.82
C GLN A 322 -17.00 -46.86 4.45
N SER A 323 -16.38 -45.99 3.67
CA SER A 323 -15.82 -46.38 2.36
C SER A 323 -14.72 -47.45 2.50
N ALA A 324 -13.90 -47.40 3.54
CA ALA A 324 -12.89 -48.43 3.81
C ALA A 324 -13.55 -49.81 4.09
N ALA A 325 -14.62 -49.83 4.90
CA ALA A 325 -15.36 -51.04 5.21
C ALA A 325 -16.08 -51.64 3.97
N GLU A 326 -16.74 -50.77 3.15
CA GLU A 326 -17.42 -51.18 1.92
C GLU A 326 -16.49 -51.77 0.87
N LEU A 327 -15.23 -51.28 0.83
CA LEU A 327 -14.19 -51.80 -0.07
C LEU A 327 -13.45 -53.03 0.49
N GLY A 328 -13.87 -53.57 1.66
CA GLY A 328 -13.23 -54.72 2.29
C GLY A 328 -11.81 -54.46 2.79
N LEU A 329 -11.46 -53.21 3.08
CA LEU A 329 -10.14 -52.84 3.58
C LEU A 329 -10.00 -53.07 5.09
N VAL A 330 -11.08 -53.46 5.77
CA VAL A 330 -11.12 -53.69 7.21
C VAL A 330 -11.75 -55.03 7.50
N SER A 331 -11.02 -56.01 7.99
CA SER A 331 -11.51 -57.38 8.25
C SER A 331 -12.59 -57.43 9.34
N GLU A 332 -12.51 -56.60 10.38
CA GLU A 332 -13.48 -56.53 11.45
C GLU A 332 -14.89 -56.04 11.04
N ALA A 333 -14.98 -55.35 9.90
CA ALA A 333 -16.24 -54.82 9.36
C ALA A 333 -16.98 -55.84 8.50
N GLU A 334 -16.38 -56.99 8.15
CA GLU A 334 -16.99 -58.02 7.29
C GLU A 334 -18.29 -58.55 7.86
N GLY A 335 -19.37 -58.45 7.10
CA GLY A 335 -20.72 -58.86 7.53
C GLY A 335 -21.40 -57.98 8.56
N ARG A 336 -20.75 -56.91 9.07
CA ARG A 336 -21.31 -56.02 10.10
C ARG A 336 -20.98 -54.53 9.93
N ILE A 337 -20.87 -54.06 8.70
CA ILE A 337 -20.34 -52.70 8.35
C ILE A 337 -20.98 -51.60 9.22
N ASN A 338 -22.31 -51.49 9.27
CA ASN A 338 -22.98 -50.40 10.00
C ASN A 338 -22.72 -50.44 11.50
N VAL A 339 -22.60 -51.62 12.08
CA VAL A 339 -22.32 -51.81 13.53
C VAL A 339 -20.90 -51.41 13.79
N TRP A 340 -19.93 -51.88 12.99
CA TRP A 340 -18.51 -51.55 13.12
C TRP A 340 -18.29 -50.03 12.93
N VAL A 341 -18.89 -49.39 11.91
CA VAL A 341 -18.74 -47.93 11.71
C VAL A 341 -19.21 -47.17 12.97
N THR A 342 -20.37 -47.54 13.53
CA THR A 342 -20.88 -46.92 14.76
C THR A 342 -19.94 -47.08 15.95
N GLU A 343 -19.39 -48.26 16.15
CA GLU A 343 -18.41 -48.56 17.23
C GLU A 343 -17.11 -47.78 17.00
N ARG A 344 -16.60 -47.73 15.76
CA ARG A 344 -15.36 -47.07 15.43
C ARG A 344 -15.49 -45.57 15.58
N LEU A 345 -16.61 -44.97 15.17
CA LEU A 345 -16.91 -43.55 15.32
C LEU A 345 -17.00 -43.14 16.80
N ALA A 346 -17.66 -44.01 17.61
CA ALA A 346 -17.74 -43.79 19.07
C ALA A 346 -16.34 -43.74 19.72
N ARG A 347 -15.44 -44.65 19.33
CA ARG A 347 -14.03 -44.66 19.82
C ARG A 347 -13.27 -43.41 19.34
N HIS A 348 -13.42 -43.01 18.09
CA HIS A 348 -12.77 -41.83 17.57
C HIS A 348 -13.19 -40.54 18.29
N ARG A 349 -14.50 -40.42 18.62
CA ARG A 349 -15.02 -39.26 19.35
C ARG A 349 -14.63 -39.23 20.82
N ASN A 350 -14.44 -40.40 21.42
CA ASN A 350 -14.05 -40.54 22.84
C ASN A 350 -12.88 -41.52 23.00
N PRO A 351 -11.67 -41.15 22.54
CA PRO A 351 -10.52 -42.02 22.66
C PRO A 351 -10.10 -42.15 24.11
N THR A 352 -9.99 -43.38 24.61
CA THR A 352 -9.64 -43.70 26.03
C THR A 352 -8.30 -44.42 26.17
N GLN A 353 -8.04 -45.38 25.30
CA GLN A 353 -6.81 -46.19 25.32
C GLN A 353 -6.42 -46.60 23.90
N PRO A 354 -5.13 -46.81 23.62
CA PRO A 354 -4.66 -47.43 22.38
C PRO A 354 -5.29 -48.83 22.21
N TYR A 355 -5.63 -49.18 20.98
CA TYR A 355 -6.15 -50.50 20.64
C TYR A 355 -5.41 -51.09 19.45
N ILE A 356 -5.52 -52.40 19.27
CA ILE A 356 -4.83 -53.14 18.23
C ILE A 356 -5.87 -53.61 17.21
N GLU A 357 -5.59 -53.42 15.94
CA GLU A 357 -6.45 -53.79 14.81
C GLU A 357 -5.67 -54.69 13.83
N GLN A 358 -6.24 -55.80 13.41
CA GLN A 358 -5.66 -56.66 12.40
C GLN A 358 -6.09 -56.23 11.01
N GLN A 359 -5.08 -56.00 10.15
CA GLN A 359 -5.34 -55.65 8.76
C GLN A 359 -5.59 -56.91 7.90
N PRO A 360 -6.30 -56.81 6.76
CA PRO A 360 -6.59 -57.96 5.86
C PRO A 360 -5.32 -58.67 5.36
N ASP A 361 -4.19 -57.97 5.33
CA ASP A 361 -2.90 -58.55 4.90
C ASP A 361 -2.14 -59.27 6.02
N GLY A 362 -2.75 -59.36 7.21
CA GLY A 362 -2.19 -60.06 8.37
C GLY A 362 -1.34 -59.17 9.29
N ARG A 363 -1.08 -57.92 8.94
CA ARG A 363 -0.37 -56.96 9.83
C ARG A 363 -1.25 -56.56 11.00
N TRP A 364 -0.58 -56.25 12.11
CA TRP A 364 -1.19 -55.70 13.29
C TRP A 364 -0.82 -54.24 13.43
N LEU A 365 -1.81 -53.35 13.55
CA LEU A 365 -1.63 -51.94 13.78
C LEU A 365 -2.07 -51.57 15.19
N GLN A 366 -1.25 -50.82 15.89
CA GLN A 366 -1.66 -50.17 17.14
C GLN A 366 -2.14 -48.77 16.80
N ILE A 367 -3.41 -48.49 17.09
CA ILE A 367 -4.06 -47.20 16.84
C ILE A 367 -4.10 -46.44 18.18
N ASN A 368 -3.56 -45.24 18.14
CA ASN A 368 -3.50 -44.34 19.27
C ASN A 368 -4.13 -43.01 18.89
N GLU A 369 -5.26 -42.66 19.49
CA GLU A 369 -6.00 -41.43 19.19
C GLU A 369 -6.01 -40.50 20.40
N HIS A 370 -5.78 -39.21 20.16
CA HIS A 370 -5.76 -38.19 21.23
C HIS A 370 -6.64 -36.99 20.79
N LYS A 371 -7.34 -36.44 21.77
CA LYS A 371 -7.99 -35.12 21.59
C LYS A 371 -7.03 -34.01 21.92
N THR A 372 -7.02 -33.01 21.10
CA THR A 372 -6.27 -31.75 21.35
C THR A 372 -7.14 -30.78 22.15
N ASP A 373 -6.55 -29.68 22.65
CA ASP A 373 -7.25 -28.67 23.46
C ASP A 373 -8.41 -27.99 22.72
N ASP A 374 -8.37 -27.94 21.40
CA ASP A 374 -9.40 -27.41 20.50
C ASP A 374 -10.40 -28.51 20.00
N TYR A 375 -10.41 -29.66 20.67
CA TYR A 375 -11.28 -30.81 20.37
C TYR A 375 -11.03 -31.48 19.01
N ALA A 376 -9.92 -31.21 18.35
CA ALA A 376 -9.48 -31.97 17.19
C ALA A 376 -8.97 -33.36 17.60
N THR A 377 -8.99 -34.34 16.66
CA THR A 377 -8.48 -35.71 16.92
C THR A 377 -7.22 -35.95 16.11
N VAL A 378 -6.18 -36.44 16.77
CA VAL A 378 -4.88 -36.83 16.16
C VAL A 378 -4.73 -38.32 16.22
#